data_73fa0cb6d2e34d3c2bfb06e1717b5811
#
_entry.id   73fa0cb6d2e34d3c2bfb06e1717b5811
#
_cell.length_a   1.000
_cell.length_b   1.000
_cell.length_c   1.000
_cell.angle_alpha   90.00
_cell.angle_beta   90.00
_cell.angle_gamma   90.00
#
_symmetry.space_group_name_H-M   'P 1'
#
loop_
_entity.id
_entity.type
_entity.pdbx_description
1 polymer ?
#
loop_
_entity_poly.entity_id
_entity_poly.type
_entity_poly.pdbx_seq_one_letter_code
_entity_poly.pdbx_strand_id
1 'polypeptide(L)'
;MRMRAFTSGAILTLFGAVMSAQPAVAQLRPSIDPAIQPYAKATGISGTMTVAGSESMKSLSHRWEGKLRELYPGLTIKVEGIGSETGPPALLEGKAQIAAMSRQMTRQEIEAFAKRYGYEPTEVPVAADALAVFVHRDNPIPGMTLDELDALFCKEHRRGLNEDRFSWSQFGLDADWSQAAITLLGRNHASGSATFFREHVCGNGSFKESVKKEPGAASVVVDIKQDRYAIGFSGLGYRTSFVRAVPIATAKGKPYIEPTFDTTIDGSYPLRRLLYLYVNKAPKSAMPQVVTEFVKFAVSQEGQHAVVQEGYFPLPTAELNRMFAAWSTPMQAAANHDAAARD
;
A
#
# COMPACT_ATOMS: atom_id res chain seq x y z
N MET A 1 -56.36 57.27 -46.49
CA MET A 1 -55.88 55.87 -46.54
C MET A 1 -54.54 55.79 -45.73
N ARG A 2 -54.67 55.37 -44.46
CA ARG A 2 -53.53 55.39 -43.51
C ARG A 2 -52.97 53.98 -43.33
N MET A 3 -51.78 53.77 -43.76
CA MET A 3 -51.00 52.53 -43.54
C MET A 3 -50.46 52.54 -42.12
N ARG A 4 -50.71 51.47 -41.35
CA ARG A 4 -50.15 51.21 -40.04
C ARG A 4 -48.99 50.26 -40.23
N ALA A 5 -47.76 50.68 -39.80
CA ALA A 5 -46.57 49.82 -39.72
C ALA A 5 -46.62 48.97 -38.42
N PHE A 6 -46.43 47.66 -38.56
CA PHE A 6 -46.19 46.74 -37.45
C PHE A 6 -44.70 46.60 -37.22
N THR A 7 -44.27 47.01 -36.06
CA THR A 7 -42.88 46.73 -35.58
C THR A 7 -42.89 45.44 -34.79
N SER A 8 -42.25 44.39 -35.32
CA SER A 8 -41.97 43.15 -34.58
C SER A 8 -40.69 43.34 -33.75
N GLY A 9 -40.85 43.33 -32.44
CA GLY A 9 -39.74 43.28 -31.51
C GLY A 9 -39.27 41.84 -31.30
N ALA A 10 -38.02 41.53 -31.67
CA ALA A 10 -37.35 40.26 -31.36
C ALA A 10 -36.75 40.33 -29.95
N ILE A 11 -37.27 39.49 -29.05
CA ILE A 11 -36.71 39.31 -27.71
C ILE A 11 -35.59 38.27 -27.83
N LEU A 12 -34.34 38.72 -27.69
CA LEU A 12 -33.15 37.89 -27.65
C LEU A 12 -32.94 37.40 -26.20
N THR A 13 -33.33 36.16 -25.94
CA THR A 13 -33.07 35.53 -24.64
C THR A 13 -31.63 35.01 -24.62
N LEU A 14 -30.73 35.69 -23.88
CA LEU A 14 -29.39 35.23 -23.59
C LEU A 14 -29.48 34.11 -22.54
N PHE A 15 -29.24 32.84 -22.95
CA PHE A 15 -28.97 31.76 -22.06
C PHE A 15 -27.48 31.85 -21.62
N GLY A 16 -27.23 32.39 -20.46
CA GLY A 16 -25.95 32.36 -19.82
C GLY A 16 -25.64 30.93 -19.31
N ALA A 17 -24.77 30.20 -20.01
CA ALA A 17 -24.20 28.94 -19.49
C ALA A 17 -23.29 29.27 -18.32
N VAL A 18 -23.76 29.08 -17.10
CA VAL A 18 -22.89 29.08 -15.91
C VAL A 18 -22.05 27.77 -15.96
N MET A 19 -20.86 27.86 -16.52
CA MET A 19 -19.85 26.82 -16.33
C MET A 19 -19.41 26.86 -14.86
N SER A 20 -19.92 25.93 -14.05
CA SER A 20 -19.38 25.65 -12.74
C SER A 20 -17.99 25.04 -12.93
N ALA A 21 -16.94 25.88 -12.83
CA ALA A 21 -15.59 25.39 -12.68
C ALA A 21 -15.49 24.64 -11.34
N GLN A 22 -15.51 23.31 -11.41
CA GLN A 22 -15.12 22.50 -10.25
C GLN A 22 -13.67 22.85 -9.94
N PRO A 23 -13.34 23.21 -8.70
CA PRO A 23 -11.95 23.41 -8.33
C PRO A 23 -11.22 22.07 -8.56
N ALA A 24 -10.24 22.08 -9.45
CA ALA A 24 -9.29 20.98 -9.53
C ALA A 24 -8.60 20.91 -8.15
N VAL A 25 -9.01 19.96 -7.32
CA VAL A 25 -8.30 19.65 -6.08
C VAL A 25 -6.92 19.16 -6.52
N ALA A 26 -5.96 20.08 -6.53
CA ALA A 26 -4.56 19.74 -6.66
C ALA A 26 -4.28 18.77 -5.52
N GLN A 27 -4.08 17.49 -5.84
CA GLN A 27 -3.59 16.52 -4.85
C GLN A 27 -2.25 17.07 -4.36
N LEU A 28 -2.27 17.69 -3.19
CA LEU A 28 -1.05 18.11 -2.50
C LEU A 28 -0.16 16.87 -2.40
N ARG A 29 1.05 16.96 -2.96
CA ARG A 29 2.04 15.88 -2.79
C ARG A 29 2.24 15.70 -1.30
N PRO A 30 2.31 14.45 -0.79
CA PRO A 30 2.52 14.21 0.62
C PRO A 30 3.73 15.02 1.09
N SER A 31 3.55 15.87 2.10
CA SER A 31 4.65 16.60 2.70
C SER A 31 5.37 15.70 3.69
N ILE A 32 6.70 15.74 3.66
CA ILE A 32 7.53 15.08 4.67
C ILE A 32 7.45 15.92 5.93
N ASP A 33 7.28 15.28 7.08
CA ASP A 33 7.31 15.96 8.38
C ASP A 33 8.67 16.68 8.55
N PRO A 34 8.69 18.01 8.70
CA PRO A 34 9.93 18.78 8.81
C PRO A 34 10.77 18.42 10.05
N ALA A 35 10.21 17.74 11.01
CA ALA A 35 10.94 17.24 12.19
C ALA A 35 11.81 16.01 11.90
N ILE A 36 11.62 15.33 10.75
CA ILE A 36 12.50 14.24 10.32
C ILE A 36 13.88 14.80 10.02
N GLN A 37 14.90 14.22 10.65
CA GLN A 37 16.27 14.71 10.49
C GLN A 37 16.87 14.30 9.13
N PRO A 38 17.71 15.18 8.53
CA PRO A 38 18.52 14.82 7.38
C PRO A 38 19.44 13.63 7.67
N TYR A 39 19.82 12.88 6.64
CA TYR A 39 20.73 11.78 6.78
C TYR A 39 22.14 12.24 7.16
N ALA A 40 22.60 11.86 8.33
CA ALA A 40 23.98 12.12 8.76
C ALA A 40 24.90 10.99 8.27
N LYS A 41 25.77 11.31 7.29
CA LYS A 41 26.71 10.36 6.69
C LYS A 41 27.76 9.90 7.72
N ALA A 42 27.92 8.59 7.87
CA ALA A 42 29.01 8.00 8.65
C ALA A 42 30.28 7.85 7.79
N THR A 43 31.44 7.61 8.43
CA THR A 43 32.72 7.36 7.75
C THR A 43 33.04 5.87 7.71
N GLY A 44 33.82 5.44 6.70
CA GLY A 44 34.36 4.09 6.64
C GLY A 44 33.35 2.99 6.32
N ILE A 45 32.20 3.31 5.75
CA ILE A 45 31.18 2.32 5.40
C ILE A 45 31.55 1.63 4.10
N SER A 46 31.71 0.32 4.17
CA SER A 46 31.95 -0.57 3.03
C SER A 46 31.44 -1.98 3.34
N GLY A 47 31.28 -2.79 2.32
CA GLY A 47 30.85 -4.19 2.44
C GLY A 47 29.67 -4.52 1.54
N THR A 48 29.12 -5.72 1.74
CA THR A 48 28.02 -6.26 0.92
C THR A 48 26.84 -6.61 1.82
N MET A 49 25.64 -6.31 1.35
CA MET A 49 24.38 -6.74 1.98
C MET A 49 23.33 -7.08 0.93
N THR A 50 22.34 -7.86 1.33
CA THR A 50 21.16 -8.18 0.52
C THR A 50 19.90 -7.70 1.22
N VAL A 51 19.02 -7.04 0.45
CA VAL A 51 17.64 -6.73 0.80
C VAL A 51 16.76 -7.67 0.00
N ALA A 52 16.00 -8.55 0.67
CA ALA A 52 15.11 -9.50 -0.01
C ALA A 52 13.65 -9.27 0.41
N GLY A 53 12.69 -9.68 -0.40
CA GLY A 53 11.28 -9.68 -0.03
C GLY A 53 10.35 -9.01 -1.02
N SER A 54 9.61 -8.00 -0.59
CA SER A 54 8.48 -7.40 -1.30
C SER A 54 8.82 -6.90 -2.71
N GLU A 55 8.08 -7.40 -3.68
CA GLU A 55 8.11 -6.87 -5.06
C GLU A 55 7.62 -5.42 -5.10
N SER A 56 6.59 -5.08 -4.34
CA SER A 56 6.06 -3.71 -4.26
C SER A 56 7.12 -2.71 -3.74
N MET A 57 8.02 -3.13 -2.83
CA MET A 57 9.07 -2.27 -2.30
C MET A 57 10.37 -2.29 -3.12
N LYS A 58 10.41 -3.07 -4.21
CA LYS A 58 11.65 -3.26 -5.00
C LYS A 58 12.20 -1.94 -5.53
N SER A 59 11.34 -1.12 -6.16
CA SER A 59 11.73 0.19 -6.71
C SER A 59 12.24 1.13 -5.61
N LEU A 60 11.52 1.21 -4.48
CA LEU A 60 11.92 2.01 -3.33
C LEU A 60 13.27 1.56 -2.76
N SER A 61 13.48 0.24 -2.62
CA SER A 61 14.74 -0.32 -2.14
C SER A 61 15.91 -0.03 -3.08
N HIS A 62 15.70 -0.08 -4.40
CA HIS A 62 16.70 0.32 -5.39
C HIS A 62 17.02 1.81 -5.34
N ARG A 63 16.02 2.67 -5.07
CA ARG A 63 16.24 4.11 -4.93
C ARG A 63 17.10 4.41 -3.70
N TRP A 64 16.84 3.77 -2.57
CA TRP A 64 17.69 3.87 -1.38
C TRP A 64 19.10 3.30 -1.62
N GLU A 65 19.21 2.14 -2.26
CA GLU A 65 20.48 1.53 -2.66
C GLU A 65 21.30 2.47 -3.52
N GLY A 66 20.69 3.05 -4.58
CA GLY A 66 21.40 3.96 -5.48
C GLY A 66 21.96 5.20 -4.76
N LYS A 67 21.19 5.78 -3.84
CA LYS A 67 21.66 6.92 -3.04
C LYS A 67 22.76 6.56 -2.06
N LEU A 68 22.64 5.43 -1.40
CA LEU A 68 23.70 4.93 -0.50
C LEU A 68 24.98 4.59 -1.24
N ARG A 69 24.91 4.05 -2.45
CA ARG A 69 26.07 3.77 -3.29
C ARG A 69 26.78 5.06 -3.75
N GLU A 70 26.02 6.12 -4.05
CA GLU A 70 26.61 7.46 -4.31
C GLU A 70 27.40 7.99 -3.09
N LEU A 71 26.88 7.76 -1.88
CA LEU A 71 27.52 8.21 -0.63
C LEU A 71 28.70 7.32 -0.20
N TYR A 72 28.64 6.03 -0.51
CA TYR A 72 29.59 5.00 -0.07
C TYR A 72 30.03 4.11 -1.25
N PRO A 73 31.03 4.50 -2.02
CA PRO A 73 31.47 3.72 -3.20
C PRO A 73 31.94 2.29 -2.90
N GLY A 74 32.35 2.02 -1.65
CA GLY A 74 32.72 0.67 -1.19
C GLY A 74 31.55 -0.20 -0.72
N LEU A 75 30.32 0.27 -0.85
CA LEU A 75 29.11 -0.45 -0.44
C LEU A 75 28.46 -1.13 -1.65
N THR A 76 28.15 -2.41 -1.52
CA THR A 76 27.38 -3.19 -2.51
C THR A 76 26.09 -3.67 -1.87
N ILE A 77 24.94 -3.27 -2.43
CA ILE A 77 23.63 -3.68 -1.96
C ILE A 77 22.91 -4.43 -3.09
N LYS A 78 22.55 -5.70 -2.83
CA LYS A 78 21.72 -6.50 -3.74
C LYS A 78 20.26 -6.37 -3.31
N VAL A 79 19.36 -6.07 -4.24
CA VAL A 79 17.92 -5.98 -4.00
C VAL A 79 17.19 -7.11 -4.73
N GLU A 80 16.53 -7.99 -3.99
CA GLU A 80 15.77 -9.14 -4.50
C GLU A 80 14.27 -8.97 -4.16
N GLY A 81 13.52 -8.28 -5.02
CA GLY A 81 12.08 -8.05 -4.84
C GLY A 81 11.26 -9.11 -5.57
N ILE A 82 11.04 -10.27 -4.97
CA ILE A 82 10.27 -11.39 -5.53
C ILE A 82 8.84 -11.42 -4.92
N GLY A 83 8.73 -11.13 -3.63
CA GLY A 83 7.49 -11.10 -2.87
C GLY A 83 7.78 -11.17 -1.38
N SER A 84 6.88 -10.64 -0.55
CA SER A 84 7.10 -10.58 0.91
C SER A 84 7.30 -11.96 1.55
N GLU A 85 6.76 -13.02 0.95
CA GLU A 85 6.94 -14.39 1.45
C GLU A 85 8.40 -14.88 1.36
N THR A 86 9.24 -14.23 0.56
CA THR A 86 10.65 -14.63 0.41
C THR A 86 11.59 -13.92 1.40
N GLY A 87 11.15 -12.83 2.00
CA GLY A 87 11.93 -12.03 2.94
C GLY A 87 12.26 -12.75 4.24
N PRO A 88 11.24 -13.24 4.99
CA PRO A 88 11.44 -13.90 6.27
C PRO A 88 12.38 -15.11 6.21
N PRO A 89 12.24 -16.08 5.27
CA PRO A 89 13.19 -17.18 5.17
C PRO A 89 14.59 -16.73 4.78
N ALA A 90 14.75 -15.73 3.91
CA ALA A 90 16.07 -15.22 3.56
C ALA A 90 16.76 -14.54 4.75
N LEU A 91 16.01 -13.81 5.58
CA LEU A 91 16.54 -13.22 6.82
C LEU A 91 16.87 -14.30 7.86
N LEU A 92 16.01 -15.30 8.03
CA LEU A 92 16.19 -16.43 8.93
C LEU A 92 17.46 -17.22 8.60
N GLU A 93 17.72 -17.46 7.32
CA GLU A 93 18.87 -18.19 6.83
C GLU A 93 20.17 -17.35 6.76
N GLY A 94 20.07 -16.03 6.99
CA GLY A 94 21.21 -15.11 6.86
C GLY A 94 21.59 -14.78 5.42
N LYS A 95 20.79 -15.22 4.43
CA LYS A 95 20.97 -14.90 3.00
C LYS A 95 20.68 -13.44 2.68
N ALA A 96 19.77 -12.82 3.45
CA ALA A 96 19.52 -11.40 3.42
C ALA A 96 19.76 -10.79 4.82
N GLN A 97 20.23 -9.56 4.85
CA GLN A 97 20.41 -8.78 6.08
C GLN A 97 19.20 -7.96 6.41
N ILE A 98 18.35 -7.72 5.40
CA ILE A 98 17.07 -6.99 5.53
C ILE A 98 15.98 -7.76 4.78
N ALA A 99 14.86 -8.00 5.45
CA ALA A 99 13.61 -8.44 4.79
C ALA A 99 12.70 -7.22 4.59
N ALA A 100 12.49 -6.82 3.33
CA ALA A 100 11.55 -5.77 2.96
C ALA A 100 10.14 -6.36 2.80
N MET A 101 9.16 -5.83 3.52
CA MET A 101 7.83 -6.44 3.64
C MET A 101 6.73 -5.41 3.38
N SER A 102 5.73 -5.77 2.59
CA SER A 102 4.50 -4.97 2.40
C SER A 102 3.30 -5.50 3.22
N ARG A 103 3.60 -6.24 4.25
CA ARG A 103 2.77 -6.72 5.35
C ARG A 103 3.64 -6.93 6.57
N GLN A 104 3.04 -7.10 7.73
CA GLN A 104 3.79 -7.60 8.87
C GLN A 104 4.24 -9.05 8.66
N MET A 105 5.31 -9.47 9.33
CA MET A 105 5.63 -10.89 9.47
C MET A 105 4.48 -11.60 10.19
N THR A 106 4.15 -12.79 9.74
CA THR A 106 3.19 -13.64 10.42
C THR A 106 3.76 -14.13 11.74
N ARG A 107 2.88 -14.53 12.67
CA ARG A 107 3.31 -15.13 13.94
C ARG A 107 4.25 -16.32 13.73
N GLN A 108 3.98 -17.17 12.75
CA GLN A 108 4.83 -18.33 12.43
C GLN A 108 6.23 -17.91 11.96
N GLU A 109 6.35 -16.84 11.16
CA GLU A 109 7.63 -16.30 10.69
C GLU A 109 8.44 -15.73 11.87
N ILE A 110 7.78 -15.00 12.78
CA ILE A 110 8.40 -14.44 14.00
C ILE A 110 8.86 -15.57 14.93
N GLU A 111 8.00 -16.56 15.19
CA GLU A 111 8.32 -17.71 16.05
C GLU A 111 9.48 -18.55 15.48
N ALA A 112 9.52 -18.76 14.15
CA ALA A 112 10.62 -19.46 13.49
C ALA A 112 11.94 -18.71 13.67
N PHE A 113 11.91 -17.38 13.53
CA PHE A 113 13.09 -16.54 13.75
C PHE A 113 13.53 -16.58 15.22
N ALA A 114 12.59 -16.42 16.15
CA ALA A 114 12.88 -16.45 17.59
C ALA A 114 13.43 -17.81 18.04
N LYS A 115 12.94 -18.91 17.49
CA LYS A 115 13.46 -20.26 17.75
C LYS A 115 14.91 -20.40 17.32
N ARG A 116 15.32 -19.78 16.20
CA ARG A 116 16.68 -19.85 15.69
C ARG A 116 17.66 -18.97 16.42
N TYR A 117 17.25 -17.73 16.75
CA TYR A 117 18.16 -16.71 17.26
C TYR A 117 17.99 -16.41 18.75
N GLY A 118 16.92 -16.88 19.39
CA GLY A 118 16.63 -16.62 20.82
C GLY A 118 15.98 -15.25 21.08
N TYR A 119 15.61 -14.51 20.03
CA TYR A 119 14.93 -13.21 20.09
C TYR A 119 14.14 -12.98 18.79
N GLU A 120 13.17 -12.08 18.81
CA GLU A 120 12.36 -11.73 17.65
C GLU A 120 13.13 -10.81 16.67
N PRO A 121 12.78 -10.82 15.36
CA PRO A 121 13.36 -9.89 14.41
C PRO A 121 12.92 -8.46 14.76
N THR A 122 13.77 -7.47 14.52
CA THR A 122 13.41 -6.08 14.76
C THR A 122 12.61 -5.55 13.58
N GLU A 123 11.39 -5.10 13.85
CA GLU A 123 10.47 -4.46 12.90
C GLU A 123 10.76 -2.96 12.78
N VAL A 124 10.84 -2.49 11.54
CA VAL A 124 11.08 -1.08 11.20
C VAL A 124 10.04 -0.63 10.19
N PRO A 125 8.95 0.04 10.60
CA PRO A 125 8.06 0.67 9.64
C PRO A 125 8.78 1.83 8.95
N VAL A 126 8.69 1.91 7.62
CA VAL A 126 9.42 2.90 6.83
C VAL A 126 8.52 3.76 5.94
N ALA A 127 7.31 3.33 5.66
CA ALA A 127 6.34 4.07 4.87
C ALA A 127 4.92 3.57 5.15
N ALA A 128 3.92 4.38 4.86
CA ALA A 128 2.54 3.96 4.75
C ALA A 128 2.16 3.80 3.27
N ASP A 129 1.21 2.89 3.01
CA ASP A 129 0.65 2.63 1.69
C ASP A 129 -0.85 2.39 1.82
N ALA A 130 -1.61 2.80 0.80
CA ALA A 130 -2.99 2.39 0.61
C ALA A 130 -2.99 1.25 -0.42
N LEU A 131 -3.43 0.04 0.00
CA LEU A 131 -3.75 -1.00 -0.96
C LEU A 131 -5.06 -0.61 -1.63
N ALA A 132 -4.98 0.00 -2.82
CA ALA A 132 -6.13 0.50 -3.54
C ALA A 132 -6.78 -0.61 -4.37
N VAL A 133 -8.11 -0.58 -4.43
CA VAL A 133 -8.89 -1.34 -5.40
C VAL A 133 -9.06 -0.45 -6.63
N PHE A 134 -8.61 -0.92 -7.77
CA PHE A 134 -8.64 -0.17 -9.03
C PHE A 134 -9.68 -0.72 -9.98
N VAL A 135 -10.31 0.18 -10.70
CA VAL A 135 -11.13 -0.10 -11.88
C VAL A 135 -10.68 0.82 -13.03
N HIS A 136 -11.13 0.52 -14.25
CA HIS A 136 -10.91 1.42 -15.37
C HIS A 136 -11.47 2.82 -15.06
N ARG A 137 -10.82 3.87 -15.56
CA ARG A 137 -11.21 5.27 -15.27
C ARG A 137 -12.67 5.59 -15.61
N ASP A 138 -13.22 4.91 -16.63
CA ASP A 138 -14.61 5.14 -17.09
C ASP A 138 -15.63 4.29 -16.32
N ASN A 139 -15.23 3.41 -15.41
CA ASN A 139 -16.14 2.62 -14.59
C ASN A 139 -16.86 3.57 -13.58
N PRO A 140 -18.20 3.64 -13.59
CA PRO A 140 -18.92 4.64 -12.80
C PRO A 140 -19.21 4.22 -11.34
N ILE A 141 -18.72 3.07 -10.86
CA ILE A 141 -19.03 2.60 -9.50
C ILE A 141 -18.64 3.64 -8.45
N PRO A 142 -19.55 4.07 -7.56
CA PRO A 142 -19.26 5.14 -6.60
C PRO A 142 -18.31 4.70 -5.47
N GLY A 143 -18.34 3.44 -5.09
CA GLY A 143 -17.56 2.84 -4.01
C GLY A 143 -17.94 1.38 -3.82
N MET A 144 -17.19 0.66 -2.98
CA MET A 144 -17.47 -0.72 -2.58
C MET A 144 -17.27 -0.90 -1.08
N THR A 145 -17.98 -1.86 -0.51
CA THR A 145 -17.79 -2.26 0.88
C THR A 145 -16.83 -3.45 0.98
N LEU A 146 -16.26 -3.71 2.16
CA LEU A 146 -15.38 -4.87 2.35
C LEU A 146 -16.12 -6.21 2.17
N ASP A 147 -17.43 -6.27 2.50
CA ASP A 147 -18.26 -7.43 2.28
C ASP A 147 -18.57 -7.67 0.79
N GLU A 148 -18.77 -6.60 0.00
CA GLU A 148 -18.87 -6.70 -1.47
C GLU A 148 -17.56 -7.18 -2.12
N LEU A 149 -16.41 -6.67 -1.65
CA LEU A 149 -15.11 -7.13 -2.13
C LEU A 149 -14.86 -8.61 -1.75
N ASP A 150 -15.26 -9.03 -0.55
CA ASP A 150 -15.19 -10.43 -0.12
C ASP A 150 -16.04 -11.32 -1.04
N ALA A 151 -17.31 -10.96 -1.27
CA ALA A 151 -18.21 -11.69 -2.16
C ALA A 151 -17.72 -11.72 -3.62
N LEU A 152 -16.95 -10.72 -4.05
CA LEU A 152 -16.39 -10.65 -5.40
C LEU A 152 -15.13 -11.50 -5.56
N PHE A 153 -14.16 -11.39 -4.63
CA PHE A 153 -12.82 -11.99 -4.76
C PHE A 153 -12.63 -13.31 -4.04
N CYS A 154 -13.41 -13.60 -2.98
CA CYS A 154 -13.10 -14.66 -2.02
C CYS A 154 -14.10 -15.82 -2.11
N LYS A 155 -13.64 -17.06 -1.80
CA LYS A 155 -14.46 -18.27 -1.88
C LYS A 155 -15.45 -18.41 -0.74
N GLU A 156 -15.02 -18.08 0.47
CA GLU A 156 -15.72 -18.44 1.70
C GLU A 156 -16.71 -17.38 2.19
N HIS A 157 -16.73 -16.20 1.60
CA HIS A 157 -17.64 -15.08 1.92
C HIS A 157 -17.73 -14.78 3.43
N ARG A 158 -16.58 -14.68 4.10
CA ARG A 158 -16.51 -14.57 5.58
C ARG A 158 -17.00 -13.25 6.14
N ARG A 159 -17.33 -12.27 5.28
CA ARG A 159 -17.89 -10.99 5.67
C ARG A 159 -19.41 -10.91 5.58
N GLY A 160 -20.09 -12.03 5.28
CA GLY A 160 -21.53 -12.18 5.46
C GLY A 160 -22.41 -11.96 4.22
N LEU A 161 -21.85 -11.55 3.07
CA LEU A 161 -22.57 -11.63 1.80
C LEU A 161 -22.44 -13.06 1.24
N ASN A 162 -23.50 -13.86 1.36
CA ASN A 162 -23.48 -15.27 0.98
C ASN A 162 -23.66 -15.53 -0.53
N GLU A 163 -23.82 -14.46 -1.33
CA GLU A 163 -24.00 -14.54 -2.76
C GLU A 163 -22.74 -14.13 -3.51
N ASP A 164 -22.35 -14.92 -4.50
CA ASP A 164 -21.28 -14.58 -5.41
C ASP A 164 -21.59 -13.28 -6.19
N ARG A 165 -20.58 -12.45 -6.33
CA ARG A 165 -20.58 -11.29 -7.22
C ARG A 165 -19.69 -11.60 -8.43
N PHE A 166 -20.20 -11.35 -9.64
CA PHE A 166 -19.48 -11.63 -10.90
C PHE A 166 -19.83 -10.67 -12.03
N SER A 167 -20.83 -9.80 -11.85
CA SER A 167 -21.25 -8.83 -12.87
C SER A 167 -21.45 -7.43 -12.27
N TRP A 168 -21.21 -6.40 -13.06
CA TRP A 168 -21.39 -5.02 -12.64
C TRP A 168 -22.87 -4.65 -12.36
N SER A 169 -23.84 -5.38 -12.92
CA SER A 169 -25.26 -5.18 -12.60
C SER A 169 -25.59 -5.46 -11.14
N GLN A 170 -24.88 -6.39 -10.50
CA GLN A 170 -25.05 -6.70 -9.08
C GLN A 170 -24.54 -5.57 -8.15
N PHE A 171 -23.84 -4.59 -8.71
CA PHE A 171 -23.40 -3.36 -8.05
C PHE A 171 -24.20 -2.14 -8.51
N GLY A 172 -25.35 -2.34 -9.21
CA GLY A 172 -26.25 -1.28 -9.63
C GLY A 172 -25.79 -0.51 -10.87
N LEU A 173 -24.84 -1.05 -11.65
CA LEU A 173 -24.44 -0.44 -12.91
C LEU A 173 -25.31 -0.92 -14.06
N ASP A 174 -25.80 0.06 -14.86
CA ASP A 174 -26.69 -0.16 -15.99
C ASP A 174 -25.99 -0.12 -17.36
N ALA A 175 -26.77 -0.23 -18.43
CA ALA A 175 -26.35 -0.14 -19.84
C ALA A 175 -25.20 -1.10 -20.18
N ASP A 176 -24.13 -0.58 -20.77
CA ASP A 176 -22.98 -1.36 -21.25
C ASP A 176 -22.26 -2.16 -20.15
N TRP A 177 -22.43 -1.77 -18.88
CA TRP A 177 -21.79 -2.42 -17.74
C TRP A 177 -22.56 -3.65 -17.27
N SER A 178 -23.88 -3.66 -17.38
CA SER A 178 -24.74 -4.72 -16.83
C SER A 178 -24.52 -6.09 -17.47
N GLN A 179 -24.14 -6.13 -18.74
CA GLN A 179 -23.97 -7.36 -19.52
C GLN A 179 -22.57 -7.97 -19.40
N ALA A 180 -21.62 -7.25 -18.84
CA ALA A 180 -20.24 -7.69 -18.78
C ALA A 180 -19.92 -8.43 -17.48
N ALA A 181 -19.26 -9.58 -17.59
CA ALA A 181 -18.64 -10.24 -16.46
C ALA A 181 -17.43 -9.43 -15.96
N ILE A 182 -17.20 -9.45 -14.66
CA ILE A 182 -16.07 -8.77 -14.03
C ILE A 182 -14.83 -9.64 -14.16
N THR A 183 -13.75 -9.10 -14.76
CA THR A 183 -12.42 -9.73 -14.73
C THR A 183 -11.74 -9.38 -13.41
N LEU A 184 -11.38 -10.41 -12.64
CA LEU A 184 -10.75 -10.26 -11.33
C LEU A 184 -9.23 -10.35 -11.44
N LEU A 185 -8.52 -9.31 -11.00
CA LEU A 185 -7.07 -9.22 -11.05
C LEU A 185 -6.51 -9.16 -9.61
N GLY A 186 -5.79 -10.18 -9.23
CA GLY A 186 -5.10 -10.28 -7.96
C GLY A 186 -3.60 -10.38 -8.16
N ARG A 187 -2.90 -10.80 -7.12
CA ARG A 187 -1.45 -11.00 -7.12
C ARG A 187 -1.13 -12.47 -6.85
N ASN A 188 0.05 -12.90 -7.27
CA ASN A 188 0.54 -14.24 -6.97
C ASN A 188 0.72 -14.47 -5.45
N HIS A 189 0.87 -15.73 -5.04
CA HIS A 189 0.93 -16.13 -3.63
C HIS A 189 2.15 -15.59 -2.86
N ALA A 190 3.25 -15.25 -3.55
CA ALA A 190 4.44 -14.66 -2.90
C ALA A 190 4.25 -13.18 -2.53
N SER A 191 3.18 -12.55 -3.02
CA SER A 191 2.93 -11.14 -2.83
C SER A 191 2.37 -10.83 -1.45
N GLY A 192 3.05 -9.95 -0.69
CA GLY A 192 2.51 -9.41 0.56
C GLY A 192 1.20 -8.65 0.38
N SER A 193 0.94 -8.07 -0.80
CA SER A 193 -0.36 -7.44 -1.12
C SER A 193 -1.47 -8.48 -1.23
N ALA A 194 -1.20 -9.68 -1.77
CA ALA A 194 -2.18 -10.75 -1.81
C ALA A 194 -2.50 -11.27 -0.40
N THR A 195 -1.48 -11.46 0.43
CA THR A 195 -1.66 -11.87 1.83
C THR A 195 -2.44 -10.82 2.62
N PHE A 196 -2.06 -9.54 2.51
CA PHE A 196 -2.77 -8.43 3.16
C PHE A 196 -4.25 -8.36 2.73
N PHE A 197 -4.53 -8.48 1.42
CA PHE A 197 -5.91 -8.47 0.92
C PHE A 197 -6.72 -9.67 1.45
N ARG A 198 -6.14 -10.87 1.48
CA ARG A 198 -6.81 -12.05 2.07
C ARG A 198 -7.13 -11.86 3.55
N GLU A 199 -6.23 -11.30 4.32
CA GLU A 199 -6.44 -11.03 5.75
C GLU A 199 -7.55 -10.00 5.96
N HIS A 200 -7.48 -8.87 5.26
CA HIS A 200 -8.32 -7.69 5.51
C HIS A 200 -9.64 -7.70 4.72
N VAL A 201 -9.72 -8.39 3.61
CA VAL A 201 -10.93 -8.49 2.80
C VAL A 201 -11.56 -9.87 2.94
N CYS A 202 -10.81 -10.95 2.70
CA CYS A 202 -11.36 -12.31 2.72
C CYS A 202 -11.46 -12.92 4.15
N GLY A 203 -11.12 -12.19 5.22
CA GLY A 203 -11.12 -12.72 6.58
C GLY A 203 -10.26 -13.98 6.74
N ASN A 204 -9.07 -13.99 6.14
CA ASN A 204 -8.16 -15.15 6.01
C ASN A 204 -8.72 -16.30 5.14
N GLY A 205 -9.70 -16.03 4.28
CA GLY A 205 -10.20 -16.98 3.27
C GLY A 205 -9.28 -17.09 2.06
N SER A 206 -9.72 -17.82 1.05
CA SER A 206 -9.01 -18.06 -0.20
C SER A 206 -9.60 -17.22 -1.32
N PHE A 207 -8.77 -16.83 -2.29
CA PHE A 207 -9.28 -16.24 -3.53
C PHE A 207 -10.06 -17.28 -4.35
N LYS A 208 -11.05 -16.81 -5.12
CA LYS A 208 -11.70 -17.59 -6.17
C LYS A 208 -10.68 -18.02 -7.22
N GLU A 209 -10.95 -19.15 -7.89
CA GLU A 209 -10.10 -19.64 -8.98
C GLU A 209 -10.07 -18.67 -10.17
N SER A 210 -11.14 -17.89 -10.36
CA SER A 210 -11.27 -16.89 -11.41
C SER A 210 -10.36 -15.66 -11.23
N VAL A 211 -9.75 -15.47 -10.05
CA VAL A 211 -8.82 -14.36 -9.80
C VAL A 211 -7.49 -14.64 -10.53
N LYS A 212 -7.20 -13.87 -11.55
CA LYS A 212 -5.91 -13.90 -12.24
C LYS A 212 -4.78 -13.49 -11.30
N LYS A 213 -3.70 -14.24 -11.30
CA LYS A 213 -2.54 -14.05 -10.41
C LYS A 213 -1.44 -13.25 -11.11
N GLU A 214 -1.56 -11.94 -11.11
CA GLU A 214 -0.58 -11.06 -11.73
C GLU A 214 0.79 -11.12 -11.05
N PRO A 215 1.90 -11.10 -11.83
CA PRO A 215 3.25 -11.24 -11.28
C PRO A 215 3.71 -10.00 -10.52
N GLY A 216 3.28 -8.80 -10.93
CA GLY A 216 3.71 -7.52 -10.37
C GLY A 216 2.55 -6.60 -9.99
N ALA A 217 2.84 -5.58 -9.20
CA ALA A 217 1.87 -4.54 -8.84
C ALA A 217 1.46 -3.69 -10.06
N ALA A 218 2.42 -3.42 -10.95
CA ALA A 218 2.17 -2.67 -12.18
C ALA A 218 1.31 -3.43 -13.19
N SER A 219 1.45 -4.77 -13.30
CA SER A 219 0.68 -5.57 -14.27
C SER A 219 -0.81 -5.53 -14.00
N VAL A 220 -1.24 -5.50 -12.73
CA VAL A 220 -2.66 -5.30 -12.37
C VAL A 220 -3.24 -4.04 -13.01
N VAL A 221 -2.52 -2.91 -12.90
CA VAL A 221 -2.96 -1.63 -13.46
C VAL A 221 -2.93 -1.61 -14.98
N VAL A 222 -1.94 -2.27 -15.59
CA VAL A 222 -1.84 -2.42 -17.05
C VAL A 222 -3.00 -3.23 -17.60
N ASP A 223 -3.37 -4.33 -16.94
CA ASP A 223 -4.48 -5.18 -17.40
C ASP A 223 -5.84 -4.49 -17.23
N ILE A 224 -6.04 -3.71 -16.14
CA ILE A 224 -7.25 -2.88 -15.98
C ILE A 224 -7.38 -1.83 -17.11
N LYS A 225 -6.25 -1.24 -17.54
CA LYS A 225 -6.25 -0.32 -18.69
C LYS A 225 -6.74 -0.98 -19.98
N GLN A 226 -6.42 -2.27 -20.17
CA GLN A 226 -6.78 -3.02 -21.39
C GLN A 226 -8.20 -3.60 -21.34
N ASP A 227 -8.68 -3.92 -20.13
CA ASP A 227 -10.02 -4.45 -19.91
C ASP A 227 -10.84 -3.49 -19.02
N ARG A 228 -11.76 -2.75 -19.65
CA ARG A 228 -12.61 -1.76 -18.95
C ARG A 228 -13.51 -2.38 -17.88
N TYR A 229 -13.77 -3.68 -17.94
CA TYR A 229 -14.61 -4.41 -17.00
C TYR A 229 -13.83 -5.05 -15.87
N ALA A 230 -12.51 -4.94 -15.90
CA ALA A 230 -11.65 -5.50 -14.86
C ALA A 230 -11.68 -4.67 -13.57
N ILE A 231 -11.48 -5.38 -12.47
CA ILE A 231 -11.21 -4.85 -11.13
C ILE A 231 -10.02 -5.59 -10.54
N GLY A 232 -9.17 -4.87 -9.82
CA GLY A 232 -8.00 -5.49 -9.20
C GLY A 232 -7.45 -4.63 -8.06
N PHE A 233 -6.50 -5.17 -7.29
CA PHE A 233 -5.88 -4.44 -6.19
C PHE A 233 -4.37 -4.31 -6.36
N SER A 234 -3.87 -3.11 -6.05
CA SER A 234 -2.44 -2.78 -6.09
C SER A 234 -2.14 -1.61 -5.14
N GLY A 235 -0.88 -1.34 -4.85
CA GLY A 235 -0.50 -0.14 -4.11
C GLY A 235 -0.91 1.14 -4.84
N LEU A 236 -1.36 2.14 -4.10
CA LEU A 236 -1.87 3.40 -4.68
C LEU A 236 -0.82 4.10 -5.58
N GLY A 237 0.46 3.97 -5.26
CA GLY A 237 1.56 4.54 -6.05
C GLY A 237 1.63 4.03 -7.50
N TYR A 238 1.00 2.90 -7.82
CA TYR A 238 0.91 2.38 -9.20
C TYR A 238 -0.22 3.00 -10.03
N ARG A 239 -1.01 3.92 -9.45
CA ARG A 239 -2.10 4.60 -10.16
C ARG A 239 -1.60 5.31 -11.42
N THR A 240 -2.36 5.17 -12.50
CA THR A 240 -2.15 5.88 -13.77
C THR A 240 -3.41 6.66 -14.15
N SER A 241 -3.34 7.48 -15.20
CA SER A 241 -4.50 8.20 -15.74
C SER A 241 -5.59 7.31 -16.35
N PHE A 242 -5.32 6.01 -16.55
CA PHE A 242 -6.26 5.05 -17.14
C PHE A 242 -7.08 4.28 -16.11
N VAL A 243 -6.72 4.39 -14.83
CA VAL A 243 -7.41 3.71 -13.73
C VAL A 243 -7.80 4.71 -12.64
N ARG A 244 -8.85 4.38 -11.91
CA ARG A 244 -9.21 5.10 -10.69
C ARG A 244 -9.29 4.16 -9.51
N ALA A 245 -8.93 4.65 -8.34
CA ALA A 245 -9.15 3.94 -7.10
C ALA A 245 -10.64 4.01 -6.72
N VAL A 246 -11.18 2.91 -6.23
CA VAL A 246 -12.56 2.81 -5.74
C VAL A 246 -12.54 3.17 -4.25
N PRO A 247 -13.36 4.13 -3.79
CA PRO A 247 -13.52 4.40 -2.38
C PRO A 247 -14.11 3.19 -1.64
N ILE A 248 -13.60 2.88 -0.43
CA ILE A 248 -13.97 1.67 0.32
C ILE A 248 -14.69 2.04 1.62
N ALA A 249 -15.81 1.39 1.89
CA ALA A 249 -16.49 1.42 3.18
C ALA A 249 -16.24 0.12 3.96
N THR A 250 -16.17 0.21 5.28
CA THR A 250 -15.98 -0.96 6.14
C THR A 250 -17.17 -1.92 6.17
N ALA A 251 -18.39 -1.40 5.90
CA ALA A 251 -19.63 -2.18 5.82
C ALA A 251 -20.73 -1.34 5.14
N LYS A 252 -21.83 -1.97 4.77
CA LYS A 252 -23.02 -1.30 4.21
C LYS A 252 -23.52 -0.18 5.15
N GLY A 253 -23.80 1.00 4.58
CA GLY A 253 -24.26 2.18 5.31
C GLY A 253 -23.15 2.99 6.02
N LYS A 254 -21.90 2.55 5.94
CA LYS A 254 -20.74 3.35 6.36
C LYS A 254 -20.27 4.25 5.19
N PRO A 255 -19.57 5.36 5.48
CA PRO A 255 -19.07 6.25 4.44
C PRO A 255 -18.00 5.53 3.58
N TYR A 256 -18.02 5.82 2.29
CA TYR A 256 -16.95 5.46 1.37
C TYR A 256 -15.74 6.37 1.60
N ILE A 257 -14.59 5.78 1.88
CA ILE A 257 -13.33 6.47 2.15
C ILE A 257 -12.40 6.32 0.96
N GLU A 258 -11.95 7.43 0.39
CA GLU A 258 -10.95 7.43 -0.68
C GLU A 258 -9.55 7.14 -0.14
N PRO A 259 -8.70 6.42 -0.89
CA PRO A 259 -7.29 6.22 -0.53
C PRO A 259 -6.50 7.51 -0.83
N THR A 260 -6.45 8.42 0.12
CA THR A 260 -5.65 9.65 0.07
C THR A 260 -4.50 9.60 1.06
N PHE A 261 -3.62 10.59 1.03
CA PHE A 261 -2.59 10.76 2.05
C PHE A 261 -3.21 10.83 3.45
N ASP A 262 -4.16 11.76 3.64
CA ASP A 262 -4.77 12.02 4.94
C ASP A 262 -5.46 10.77 5.50
N THR A 263 -6.32 10.13 4.70
CA THR A 263 -7.07 8.93 5.12
C THR A 263 -6.19 7.69 5.33
N THR A 264 -5.00 7.67 4.70
CA THR A 264 -4.02 6.61 4.92
C THR A 264 -3.21 6.86 6.18
N ILE A 265 -2.82 8.11 6.46
CA ILE A 265 -2.01 8.43 7.65
C ILE A 265 -2.87 8.40 8.92
N ASP A 266 -4.10 8.93 8.89
CA ASP A 266 -5.00 8.91 10.05
C ASP A 266 -5.63 7.51 10.31
N GLY A 267 -5.49 6.57 9.36
CA GLY A 267 -5.97 5.20 9.48
C GLY A 267 -7.45 5.02 9.14
N SER A 268 -8.14 6.03 8.62
CA SER A 268 -9.56 5.93 8.23
C SER A 268 -9.77 5.10 6.97
N TYR A 269 -8.79 5.03 6.05
CA TYR A 269 -8.88 4.17 4.87
C TYR A 269 -8.77 2.68 5.27
N PRO A 270 -9.78 1.84 4.96
CA PRO A 270 -9.86 0.46 5.49
C PRO A 270 -8.72 -0.47 5.06
N LEU A 271 -8.11 -0.22 3.90
CA LEU A 271 -7.01 -1.03 3.36
C LEU A 271 -5.66 -0.29 3.44
N ARG A 272 -5.51 0.55 4.47
CA ARG A 272 -4.22 1.13 4.86
C ARG A 272 -3.27 0.03 5.33
N ARG A 273 -1.98 0.13 4.98
CA ARG A 273 -0.92 -0.75 5.49
C ARG A 273 0.37 0.03 5.70
N LEU A 274 1.26 -0.52 6.50
CA LEU A 274 2.64 -0.07 6.59
C LEU A 274 3.56 -0.95 5.74
N LEU A 275 4.67 -0.37 5.32
CA LEU A 275 5.79 -1.04 4.69
C LEU A 275 6.91 -1.16 5.71
N TYR A 276 7.54 -2.31 5.77
CA TYR A 276 8.47 -2.66 6.83
C TYR A 276 9.82 -3.11 6.29
N LEU A 277 10.86 -2.82 7.05
CA LEU A 277 12.14 -3.52 6.99
C LEU A 277 12.27 -4.35 8.27
N TYR A 278 12.52 -5.65 8.14
CA TYR A 278 12.87 -6.50 9.27
C TYR A 278 14.36 -6.78 9.25
N VAL A 279 14.99 -6.65 10.42
CA VAL A 279 16.45 -6.86 10.58
C VAL A 279 16.75 -7.82 11.72
N ASN A 280 17.86 -8.54 11.58
CA ASN A 280 18.40 -9.39 12.64
C ASN A 280 19.24 -8.52 13.57
N LYS A 281 18.66 -8.04 14.66
CA LYS A 281 19.34 -7.24 15.70
C LYS A 281 19.23 -7.97 17.05
N ALA A 282 20.31 -8.57 17.48
CA ALA A 282 20.36 -9.18 18.81
C ALA A 282 20.21 -8.10 19.91
N PRO A 283 19.52 -8.40 21.02
CA PRO A 283 19.46 -7.51 22.17
C PRO A 283 20.84 -7.10 22.66
N LYS A 284 21.02 -5.83 22.98
CA LYS A 284 22.29 -5.25 23.46
C LYS A 284 23.50 -5.35 22.49
N SER A 285 23.29 -5.80 21.26
CA SER A 285 24.33 -5.85 20.24
C SER A 285 24.11 -4.76 19.19
N ALA A 286 25.20 -4.25 18.62
CA ALA A 286 25.13 -3.37 17.45
C ALA A 286 24.77 -4.18 16.20
N MET A 287 23.99 -3.60 15.31
CA MET A 287 23.81 -4.15 13.95
C MET A 287 25.09 -3.95 13.12
N PRO A 288 25.31 -4.76 12.08
CA PRO A 288 26.34 -4.45 11.08
C PRO A 288 26.17 -3.01 10.56
N GLN A 289 27.29 -2.29 10.40
CA GLN A 289 27.25 -0.87 10.02
C GLN A 289 26.49 -0.63 8.73
N VAL A 290 26.65 -1.50 7.72
CA VAL A 290 25.95 -1.40 6.44
C VAL A 290 24.42 -1.47 6.59
N VAL A 291 23.91 -2.33 7.48
CA VAL A 291 22.49 -2.47 7.79
C VAL A 291 22.01 -1.25 8.55
N THR A 292 22.79 -0.80 9.54
CA THR A 292 22.48 0.41 10.31
C THR A 292 22.33 1.63 9.41
N GLU A 293 23.26 1.84 8.49
CA GLU A 293 23.22 2.99 7.58
C GLU A 293 22.07 2.90 6.56
N PHE A 294 21.73 1.70 6.08
CA PHE A 294 20.55 1.52 5.22
C PHE A 294 19.28 1.90 5.94
N VAL A 295 19.07 1.42 7.16
CA VAL A 295 17.88 1.73 7.97
C VAL A 295 17.81 3.22 8.32
N LYS A 296 18.93 3.82 8.78
CA LYS A 296 19.00 5.27 9.05
C LYS A 296 18.68 6.09 7.82
N PHE A 297 19.20 5.70 6.65
CA PHE A 297 18.88 6.39 5.41
C PHE A 297 17.38 6.28 5.06
N ALA A 298 16.80 5.07 5.13
CA ALA A 298 15.40 4.84 4.80
C ALA A 298 14.43 5.71 5.61
N VAL A 299 14.76 6.01 6.87
CA VAL A 299 13.94 6.81 7.78
C VAL A 299 14.37 8.29 7.88
N SER A 300 15.43 8.69 7.19
CA SER A 300 15.88 10.08 7.11
C SER A 300 15.02 10.91 6.17
N GLN A 301 15.23 12.22 6.16
CA GLN A 301 14.53 13.15 5.26
C GLN A 301 14.71 12.72 3.79
N GLU A 302 15.94 12.36 3.37
CA GLU A 302 16.24 11.91 2.00
C GLU A 302 15.59 10.57 1.68
N GLY A 303 15.57 9.64 2.63
CA GLY A 303 14.91 8.35 2.49
C GLY A 303 13.39 8.50 2.38
N GLN A 304 12.79 9.43 3.12
CA GLN A 304 11.36 9.73 3.05
C GLN A 304 11.00 10.54 1.78
N HIS A 305 11.91 11.33 1.22
CA HIS A 305 11.75 11.87 -0.13
C HIS A 305 11.65 10.76 -1.18
N ALA A 306 12.45 9.71 -1.07
CA ALA A 306 12.35 8.55 -1.95
C ALA A 306 10.99 7.83 -1.79
N VAL A 307 10.46 7.74 -0.57
CA VAL A 307 9.10 7.20 -0.28
C VAL A 307 8.04 7.95 -1.09
N VAL A 308 8.04 9.28 -1.02
CA VAL A 308 7.10 10.14 -1.78
C VAL A 308 7.27 9.98 -3.29
N GLN A 309 8.51 9.89 -3.78
CA GLN A 309 8.80 9.74 -5.21
C GLN A 309 8.31 8.39 -5.78
N GLU A 310 8.27 7.35 -4.95
CA GLU A 310 7.72 6.04 -5.32
C GLU A 310 6.20 5.93 -5.12
N GLY A 311 5.53 7.04 -4.73
CA GLY A 311 4.08 7.09 -4.57
C GLY A 311 3.57 6.47 -3.26
N TYR A 312 4.45 6.27 -2.30
CA TYR A 312 4.09 5.91 -0.92
C TYR A 312 3.98 7.15 -0.03
N PHE A 313 3.54 6.97 1.19
CA PHE A 313 3.32 8.03 2.14
C PHE A 313 4.39 8.01 3.25
N PRO A 314 5.06 9.15 3.49
CA PRO A 314 6.05 9.25 4.55
C PRO A 314 5.38 9.10 5.92
N LEU A 315 6.09 8.49 6.87
CA LEU A 315 5.60 8.33 8.23
C LEU A 315 5.83 9.61 9.04
N PRO A 316 4.90 9.97 9.94
CA PRO A 316 5.12 11.05 10.89
C PRO A 316 6.32 10.75 11.82
N THR A 317 7.05 11.80 12.21
CA THR A 317 8.20 11.71 13.14
C THR A 317 7.85 10.99 14.44
N ALA A 318 6.63 11.20 14.96
CA ALA A 318 6.17 10.51 16.16
C ALA A 318 6.13 8.98 16.02
N GLU A 319 5.82 8.46 14.83
CA GLU A 319 5.82 7.02 14.55
C GLU A 319 7.26 6.48 14.42
N LEU A 320 8.12 7.21 13.73
CA LEU A 320 9.54 6.88 13.61
C LEU A 320 10.26 6.92 14.98
N ASN A 321 9.97 7.91 15.82
CA ASN A 321 10.57 8.05 17.14
C ASN A 321 10.15 6.93 18.10
N ARG A 322 8.92 6.47 18.05
CA ARG A 322 8.47 5.29 18.85
C ARG A 322 9.30 4.05 18.53
N MET A 323 9.64 3.86 17.28
CA MET A 323 10.48 2.78 16.83
C MET A 323 11.92 2.91 17.37
N PHE A 324 12.54 4.10 17.27
CA PHE A 324 13.90 4.32 17.77
C PHE A 324 13.96 4.17 19.30
N ALA A 325 12.92 4.58 20.04
CA ALA A 325 12.82 4.36 21.48
C ALA A 325 12.81 2.86 21.82
N ALA A 326 12.08 2.05 21.06
CA ALA A 326 12.06 0.58 21.22
C ALA A 326 13.44 -0.06 20.95
N TRP A 327 14.26 0.52 20.08
CA TRP A 327 15.64 0.04 19.83
C TRP A 327 16.60 0.38 20.96
N SER A 328 16.34 1.44 21.71
CA SER A 328 17.20 1.95 22.79
C SER A 328 16.89 1.31 24.15
N THR A 329 15.70 0.73 24.31
CA THR A 329 15.25 0.17 25.59
C THR A 329 15.57 -1.33 25.64
N PRO A 330 16.26 -1.83 26.71
CA PRO A 330 16.37 -3.27 26.92
C PRO A 330 14.96 -3.83 27.16
N MET A 331 14.51 -4.83 26.39
CA MET A 331 13.20 -5.45 26.58
C MET A 331 13.05 -6.03 27.99
N GLN A 332 12.33 -5.29 28.84
CA GLN A 332 11.62 -5.79 30.02
C GLN A 332 10.15 -5.96 29.64
N ALA A 333 9.77 -6.92 28.84
CA ALA A 333 8.36 -7.10 28.50
C ALA A 333 7.95 -8.51 28.03
N ALA A 334 8.66 -9.55 28.45
CA ALA A 334 8.14 -10.91 28.26
C ALA A 334 7.45 -11.49 29.51
N ALA A 335 7.32 -10.72 30.60
CA ALA A 335 6.80 -11.23 31.88
C ALA A 335 5.33 -10.94 32.18
N ASN A 336 4.65 -10.08 31.40
CA ASN A 336 3.29 -9.62 31.74
C ASN A 336 2.16 -10.19 30.87
N HIS A 337 2.44 -11.10 29.93
CA HIS A 337 1.36 -11.71 29.13
C HIS A 337 0.79 -13.00 29.73
N ASP A 338 1.49 -13.66 30.67
CA ASP A 338 1.00 -14.87 31.33
C ASP A 338 0.18 -14.62 32.60
N ALA A 339 0.10 -13.39 33.08
CA ALA A 339 -0.68 -13.03 34.27
C ALA A 339 -2.14 -12.68 33.98
N ALA A 340 -2.49 -12.32 32.73
CA ALA A 340 -3.86 -11.93 32.36
C ALA A 340 -4.74 -13.07 31.81
N ALA A 341 -4.22 -14.30 31.77
CA ALA A 341 -4.96 -15.47 31.30
C ALA A 341 -5.31 -16.46 32.43
N ARG A 342 -5.22 -16.03 33.68
CA ARG A 342 -5.54 -16.87 34.85
C ARG A 342 -6.46 -16.17 35.88
N ASP A 343 -7.34 -15.29 35.44
CA ASP A 343 -8.51 -14.87 36.22
C ASP A 343 -9.78 -14.94 35.39
#